data_fbf08b923634ad7329066775622726bc
#
_entry.id   fbf08b923634ad7329066775622726bc
#
_cell.length_a   1.000
_cell.length_b   1.000
_cell.length_c   1.000
_cell.angle_alpha   90.00
_cell.angle_beta   90.00
_cell.angle_gamma   90.00
#
_symmetry.space_group_name_H-M   'P 1'
#
loop_
_entity.id
_entity.type
_entity.pdbx_description
1 polymer ?
#
loop_
_entity_poly.entity_id
_entity_poly.type
_entity_poly.pdbx_seq_one_letter_code
_entity_poly.pdbx_strand_id
1 'polypeptide(L)'
;MFKFHNFSLTAWLWLWIMFAAASARAQQALTWEQVRARFEQSNPTLLADKLSVDESRAQEITAFLRPNPTFTLSADGTQIAPEKGVWRPFAGTFESPSISYLHERQHKRELRLESAKKATLIAESSHANLQRTLLFNLRGAFVATLQAKAVLQLAKDNLAYYDRVLEISRTRFDAGDIAQIDLDRLELQRVQYESDLQAAEESLENAKIQLLTLLNDRTRIEQFDVTGPFDFSDQLMPRDEFRKIALDTRPDLKAAVAAVDKAETDHKLAVANGSTDPTLSAWYTHNSSNNNPFGINTLGVSVSIPLRIFDRNQGRQAAHATRYHAH
;
A
#
# COMPACT_ATOMS: atom_id res chain seq x y z
N MET A 1 -3.18 59.56 39.71
CA MET A 1 -2.28 58.81 40.60
C MET A 1 -2.33 57.32 40.16
N PHE A 2 -1.53 56.96 39.15
CA PHE A 2 -1.51 55.60 38.58
C PHE A 2 -0.41 54.80 39.28
N LYS A 3 -0.76 53.69 39.94
CA LYS A 3 0.15 52.72 40.53
C LYS A 3 0.64 51.76 39.46
N PHE A 4 1.89 51.84 39.07
CA PHE A 4 2.58 50.77 38.30
C PHE A 4 2.82 49.58 39.21
N HIS A 5 2.21 48.43 38.84
CA HIS A 5 2.53 47.13 39.46
C HIS A 5 3.85 46.61 38.88
N ASN A 6 4.83 46.42 39.73
CA ASN A 6 6.07 45.71 39.41
C ASN A 6 5.76 44.27 39.05
N PHE A 7 5.71 43.98 37.73
CA PHE A 7 5.74 42.60 37.25
C PHE A 7 7.17 42.07 37.42
N SER A 8 7.32 41.15 38.36
CA SER A 8 8.61 40.71 38.87
C SER A 8 9.46 40.02 37.81
N LEU A 9 10.73 40.37 37.72
CA LEU A 9 11.80 39.75 36.92
C LEU A 9 11.87 38.22 37.10
N THR A 10 11.34 37.71 38.20
CA THR A 10 11.29 36.27 38.52
C THR A 10 10.36 35.47 37.56
N ALA A 11 9.28 36.06 37.03
CA ALA A 11 8.36 35.40 36.10
C ALA A 11 9.07 35.14 34.73
N TRP A 12 9.90 36.05 34.28
CA TRP A 12 10.68 35.90 33.05
C TRP A 12 11.79 34.84 33.14
N LEU A 13 12.41 34.69 34.31
CA LEU A 13 13.44 33.67 34.57
C LEU A 13 12.81 32.27 34.52
N TRP A 14 11.63 32.07 35.09
CA TRP A 14 10.94 30.80 35.06
C TRP A 14 10.48 30.41 33.65
N LEU A 15 10.09 31.40 32.82
CA LEU A 15 9.70 31.14 31.41
C LEU A 15 10.92 30.70 30.57
N TRP A 16 12.10 31.28 30.81
CA TRP A 16 13.36 30.88 30.14
C TRP A 16 13.85 29.50 30.57
N ILE A 17 13.70 29.14 31.86
CA ILE A 17 14.05 27.81 32.36
C ILE A 17 13.11 26.74 31.80
N MET A 18 11.80 27.01 31.65
CA MET A 18 10.84 26.12 31.01
C MET A 18 11.13 25.94 29.52
N PHE A 19 11.61 26.98 28.82
CA PHE A 19 11.94 26.89 27.38
C PHE A 19 13.29 26.16 27.16
N ALA A 20 14.25 26.26 28.10
CA ALA A 20 15.52 25.54 28.04
C ALA A 20 15.35 24.03 28.32
N ALA A 21 14.39 23.65 29.16
CA ALA A 21 14.09 22.23 29.44
C ALA A 21 13.47 21.49 28.28
N ALA A 22 12.88 22.19 27.30
CA ALA A 22 12.29 21.57 26.10
C ALA A 22 13.33 21.12 25.05
N SER A 23 14.60 21.54 25.18
CA SER A 23 15.66 21.29 24.18
C SER A 23 16.58 20.13 24.51
N ALA A 24 16.53 19.59 25.72
CA ALA A 24 17.30 18.41 26.09
C ALA A 24 16.49 17.12 25.91
N ARG A 25 15.96 16.90 24.71
CA ARG A 25 15.63 15.53 24.30
C ARG A 25 16.98 14.82 24.10
N ALA A 26 17.46 14.20 25.18
CA ALA A 26 18.53 13.24 25.07
C ALA A 26 18.24 12.32 23.90
N GLN A 27 19.22 12.19 23.03
CA GLN A 27 19.20 11.29 21.86
C GLN A 27 18.94 9.87 22.36
N GLN A 28 17.65 9.51 22.43
CA GLN A 28 17.26 8.21 22.94
C GLN A 28 17.40 7.22 21.79
N ALA A 29 18.43 6.37 21.88
CA ALA A 29 18.62 5.32 20.90
C ALA A 29 17.37 4.45 20.81
N LEU A 30 16.87 4.23 19.58
CA LEU A 30 15.61 3.53 19.33
C LEU A 30 15.78 2.03 19.53
N THR A 31 14.85 1.43 20.27
CA THR A 31 14.74 -0.02 20.36
C THR A 31 14.06 -0.60 19.10
N TRP A 32 14.17 -1.92 18.90
CA TRP A 32 13.49 -2.59 17.80
C TRP A 32 11.98 -2.31 17.75
N GLU A 33 11.30 -2.35 18.90
CA GLU A 33 9.86 -2.11 18.96
C GLU A 33 9.49 -0.68 18.53
N GLN A 34 10.33 0.31 18.91
CA GLN A 34 10.14 1.70 18.50
C GLN A 34 10.41 1.90 17.01
N VAL A 35 11.44 1.25 16.46
CA VAL A 35 11.77 1.26 15.03
C VAL A 35 10.63 0.64 14.23
N ARG A 36 10.12 -0.51 14.66
CA ARG A 36 8.98 -1.19 14.04
C ARG A 36 7.72 -0.32 14.06
N ALA A 37 7.37 0.26 15.20
CA ALA A 37 6.19 1.11 15.32
C ALA A 37 6.27 2.34 14.42
N ARG A 38 7.44 3.00 14.33
CA ARG A 38 7.65 4.12 13.40
C ARG A 38 7.48 3.68 11.95
N PHE A 39 8.07 2.55 11.58
CA PHE A 39 7.97 2.01 10.23
C PHE A 39 6.52 1.75 9.82
N GLU A 40 5.73 1.07 10.65
CA GLU A 40 4.33 0.76 10.38
C GLU A 40 3.47 2.03 10.21
N GLN A 41 3.84 3.14 10.86
CA GLN A 41 3.14 4.42 10.77
C GLN A 41 3.56 5.29 9.60
N SER A 42 4.82 5.21 9.15
CA SER A 42 5.40 6.19 8.23
C SER A 42 5.81 5.62 6.87
N ASN A 43 5.89 4.29 6.71
CA ASN A 43 6.33 3.70 5.46
C ASN A 43 5.29 3.93 4.34
N PRO A 44 5.64 4.68 3.27
CA PRO A 44 4.68 5.06 2.24
C PRO A 44 4.20 3.85 1.41
N THR A 45 5.06 2.85 1.21
CA THR A 45 4.69 1.63 0.47
C THR A 45 3.63 0.84 1.20
N LEU A 46 3.77 0.68 2.53
CA LEU A 46 2.80 -0.03 3.35
C LEU A 46 1.47 0.73 3.44
N LEU A 47 1.52 2.05 3.56
CA LEU A 47 0.33 2.89 3.59
C LEU A 47 -0.42 2.90 2.25
N ALA A 48 0.31 2.98 1.12
CA ALA A 48 -0.29 2.93 -0.21
C ALA A 48 -0.97 1.56 -0.47
N ASP A 49 -0.33 0.47 -0.09
CA ASP A 49 -0.89 -0.87 -0.27
C ASP A 49 -2.14 -1.10 0.60
N LYS A 50 -2.19 -0.52 1.80
CA LYS A 50 -3.41 -0.51 2.63
C LYS A 50 -4.58 0.19 1.93
N LEU A 51 -4.33 1.29 1.21
CA LEU A 51 -5.36 1.96 0.42
C LEU A 51 -5.89 1.06 -0.71
N SER A 52 -5.06 0.20 -1.30
CA SER A 52 -5.50 -0.79 -2.30
C SER A 52 -6.47 -1.82 -1.72
N VAL A 53 -6.29 -2.20 -0.44
CA VAL A 53 -7.26 -3.03 0.27
C VAL A 53 -8.58 -2.29 0.46
N ASP A 54 -8.55 -1.02 0.87
CA ASP A 54 -9.76 -0.21 1.06
C ASP A 54 -10.48 0.04 -0.29
N GLU A 55 -9.73 0.21 -1.39
CA GLU A 55 -10.30 0.26 -2.74
C GLU A 55 -11.03 -1.04 -3.09
N SER A 56 -10.41 -2.20 -2.82
CA SER A 56 -11.04 -3.51 -3.06
C SER A 56 -12.35 -3.67 -2.28
N ARG A 57 -12.40 -3.21 -1.02
CA ARG A 57 -13.63 -3.18 -0.21
C ARG A 57 -14.70 -2.27 -0.81
N ALA A 58 -14.32 -1.10 -1.34
CA ALA A 58 -15.26 -0.22 -2.02
C ALA A 58 -15.82 -0.87 -3.30
N GLN A 59 -15.02 -1.66 -4.01
CA GLN A 59 -15.45 -2.41 -5.18
C GLN A 59 -16.50 -3.48 -4.85
N GLU A 60 -16.52 -4.05 -3.63
CA GLU A 60 -17.59 -4.96 -3.20
C GLU A 60 -18.95 -4.27 -3.22
N ILE A 61 -19.01 -3.01 -2.78
CA ILE A 61 -20.24 -2.22 -2.81
C ILE A 61 -20.72 -2.06 -4.26
N THR A 62 -19.82 -1.66 -5.16
CA THR A 62 -20.13 -1.48 -6.58
C THR A 62 -20.58 -2.79 -7.24
N ALA A 63 -19.91 -3.90 -6.91
CA ALA A 63 -20.24 -5.22 -7.46
C ALA A 63 -21.67 -5.69 -7.10
N PHE A 64 -22.18 -5.25 -5.97
CA PHE A 64 -23.54 -5.62 -5.51
C PHE A 64 -24.64 -4.68 -6.01
N LEU A 65 -24.30 -3.55 -6.62
CA LEU A 65 -25.30 -2.63 -7.12
C LEU A 65 -26.09 -3.24 -8.27
N ARG A 66 -27.38 -2.89 -8.33
CA ARG A 66 -28.25 -3.20 -9.46
C ARG A 66 -28.03 -2.17 -10.57
N PRO A 67 -28.27 -2.53 -11.84
CA PRO A 67 -28.32 -1.55 -12.91
C PRO A 67 -29.35 -0.45 -12.59
N ASN A 68 -28.99 0.80 -12.83
CA ASN A 68 -29.90 1.91 -12.61
C ASN A 68 -31.03 1.89 -13.65
N PRO A 69 -32.28 2.23 -13.28
CA PRO A 69 -33.30 2.52 -14.24
C PRO A 69 -32.90 3.71 -15.13
N THR A 70 -33.24 3.63 -16.42
CA THR A 70 -32.97 4.73 -17.35
C THR A 70 -34.30 5.45 -17.63
N PHE A 71 -34.33 6.75 -17.41
CA PHE A 71 -35.41 7.62 -17.86
C PHE A 71 -35.04 8.26 -19.20
N THR A 72 -35.94 8.20 -20.16
CA THR A 72 -35.72 8.83 -21.47
C THR A 72 -36.96 9.68 -21.79
N LEU A 73 -36.70 10.91 -22.23
CA LEU A 73 -37.74 11.78 -22.79
C LEU A 73 -37.45 11.93 -24.29
N SER A 74 -38.39 11.49 -25.16
CA SER A 74 -38.26 11.68 -26.59
C SER A 74 -39.39 12.58 -27.11
N ALA A 75 -39.08 13.33 -28.16
CA ALA A 75 -40.02 14.14 -28.91
C ALA A 75 -39.82 13.82 -30.40
N ASP A 76 -40.78 13.14 -30.97
CA ASP A 76 -40.72 12.63 -32.35
C ASP A 76 -41.79 13.30 -33.23
N GLY A 77 -41.64 13.22 -34.56
CA GLY A 77 -42.60 13.78 -35.51
C GLY A 77 -42.47 15.28 -35.74
N THR A 78 -41.36 15.90 -35.30
CA THR A 78 -41.04 17.32 -35.55
C THR A 78 -40.77 17.50 -37.06
N GLN A 79 -41.51 18.42 -37.72
CA GLN A 79 -41.33 18.72 -39.12
C GLN A 79 -40.06 19.56 -39.34
N ILE A 80 -39.10 19.04 -40.17
CA ILE A 80 -37.81 19.70 -40.46
C ILE A 80 -37.80 20.47 -41.79
N ALA A 81 -38.87 20.31 -42.63
CA ALA A 81 -39.05 21.03 -43.91
C ALA A 81 -40.54 21.25 -44.16
N PRO A 82 -40.92 22.29 -44.93
CA PRO A 82 -42.33 22.50 -45.33
C PRO A 82 -42.90 21.30 -46.11
N GLU A 83 -44.07 20.86 -45.74
CA GLU A 83 -44.84 19.92 -46.51
C GLU A 83 -45.98 20.64 -47.29
N LYS A 84 -45.98 20.49 -48.61
CA LYS A 84 -46.94 21.20 -49.48
C LYS A 84 -46.97 22.72 -49.26
N GLY A 85 -45.80 23.30 -49.02
CA GLY A 85 -45.64 24.76 -48.78
C GLY A 85 -46.05 25.24 -47.38
N VAL A 86 -46.43 24.35 -46.48
CA VAL A 86 -46.85 24.71 -45.11
C VAL A 86 -45.77 24.27 -44.11
N TRP A 87 -45.24 25.20 -43.31
CA TRP A 87 -44.27 24.97 -42.23
C TRP A 87 -44.98 24.99 -40.88
N ARG A 88 -45.10 23.82 -40.23
CA ARG A 88 -45.70 23.68 -38.89
C ARG A 88 -44.82 22.70 -38.05
N PRO A 89 -43.65 23.14 -37.58
CA PRO A 89 -42.65 22.24 -37.03
C PRO A 89 -43.15 21.40 -35.85
N PHE A 90 -44.06 21.85 -35.06
CA PHE A 90 -44.56 21.17 -33.86
C PHE A 90 -45.92 20.54 -33.98
N ALA A 91 -46.62 20.70 -35.13
CA ALA A 91 -48.02 20.24 -35.29
C ALA A 91 -48.19 18.70 -35.27
N GLY A 92 -47.15 17.95 -35.55
CA GLY A 92 -47.15 16.48 -35.51
C GLY A 92 -46.26 15.90 -34.43
N THR A 93 -45.67 16.75 -33.57
CA THR A 93 -44.75 16.29 -32.54
C THR A 93 -45.52 15.55 -31.45
N PHE A 94 -45.03 14.38 -31.08
CA PHE A 94 -45.52 13.64 -29.93
C PHE A 94 -44.39 13.42 -28.93
N GLU A 95 -44.71 13.52 -27.66
CA GLU A 95 -43.78 13.42 -26.54
C GLU A 95 -43.95 12.08 -25.86
N SER A 96 -42.82 11.41 -25.58
CA SER A 96 -42.81 10.10 -24.96
C SER A 96 -41.80 9.99 -23.84
N PRO A 97 -42.18 10.35 -22.61
CA PRO A 97 -41.40 9.94 -21.44
C PRO A 97 -41.47 8.42 -21.27
N SER A 98 -40.30 7.81 -21.02
CA SER A 98 -40.20 6.37 -20.81
C SER A 98 -39.25 6.06 -19.64
N ILE A 99 -39.52 4.93 -18.99
CA ILE A 99 -38.60 4.36 -17.98
C ILE A 99 -38.28 2.93 -18.38
N SER A 100 -37.04 2.53 -18.31
CA SER A 100 -36.56 1.18 -18.55
C SER A 100 -35.69 0.64 -17.43
N TYR A 101 -35.79 -0.65 -17.17
CA TYR A 101 -35.05 -1.34 -16.13
C TYR A 101 -34.54 -2.70 -16.65
N LEU A 102 -33.20 -2.90 -16.53
CA LEU A 102 -32.58 -4.18 -16.83
C LEU A 102 -32.70 -5.12 -15.65
N HIS A 103 -33.36 -6.26 -15.82
CA HIS A 103 -33.48 -7.29 -14.80
C HIS A 103 -32.38 -8.34 -14.98
N GLU A 104 -31.36 -8.33 -14.12
CA GLU A 104 -30.27 -9.31 -14.14
C GLU A 104 -30.76 -10.67 -13.63
N ARG A 105 -30.44 -11.73 -14.38
CA ARG A 105 -30.78 -13.12 -14.06
C ARG A 105 -29.54 -13.92 -13.65
N GLN A 106 -29.74 -15.20 -13.30
CA GLN A 106 -28.66 -16.18 -13.03
C GLN A 106 -27.71 -15.77 -11.94
N HIS A 107 -28.19 -15.07 -10.92
CA HIS A 107 -27.40 -14.64 -9.76
C HIS A 107 -26.12 -13.84 -10.12
N LYS A 108 -26.13 -13.14 -11.26
CA LYS A 108 -24.96 -12.38 -11.74
C LYS A 108 -24.45 -11.40 -10.71
N ARG A 109 -25.36 -10.71 -10.02
CA ARG A 109 -25.01 -9.74 -8.97
C ARG A 109 -24.35 -10.41 -7.78
N GLU A 110 -24.89 -11.53 -7.33
CA GLU A 110 -24.36 -12.32 -6.22
C GLU A 110 -22.96 -12.87 -6.55
N LEU A 111 -22.78 -13.37 -7.78
CA LEU A 111 -21.47 -13.86 -8.26
C LEU A 111 -20.44 -12.73 -8.40
N ARG A 112 -20.86 -11.53 -8.86
CA ARG A 112 -19.99 -10.35 -8.87
C ARG A 112 -19.52 -9.97 -7.47
N LEU A 113 -20.44 -9.95 -6.50
CA LEU A 113 -20.12 -9.68 -5.12
C LEU A 113 -19.17 -10.73 -4.54
N GLU A 114 -19.43 -12.02 -4.79
CA GLU A 114 -18.57 -13.10 -4.33
C GLU A 114 -17.15 -13.00 -4.91
N SER A 115 -17.04 -12.72 -6.22
CA SER A 115 -15.75 -12.48 -6.87
C SER A 115 -15.03 -11.26 -6.27
N ALA A 116 -15.74 -10.15 -6.01
CA ALA A 116 -15.18 -8.97 -5.38
C ALA A 116 -14.68 -9.24 -3.95
N LYS A 117 -15.45 -9.99 -3.13
CA LYS A 117 -15.02 -10.38 -1.78
C LYS A 117 -13.76 -11.24 -1.80
N LYS A 118 -13.65 -12.16 -2.78
CA LYS A 118 -12.44 -12.96 -2.94
C LYS A 118 -11.25 -12.10 -3.41
N ALA A 119 -11.50 -11.08 -4.24
CA ALA A 119 -10.47 -10.10 -4.60
C ALA A 119 -9.98 -9.30 -3.39
N THR A 120 -10.87 -8.89 -2.49
CA THR A 120 -10.53 -8.25 -1.21
C THR A 120 -9.66 -9.16 -0.34
N LEU A 121 -10.01 -10.45 -0.23
CA LEU A 121 -9.23 -11.42 0.54
C LEU A 121 -7.81 -11.61 -0.03
N ILE A 122 -7.67 -11.60 -1.37
CA ILE A 122 -6.37 -11.62 -2.04
C ILE A 122 -5.58 -10.35 -1.71
N ALA A 123 -6.21 -9.18 -1.78
CA ALA A 123 -5.56 -7.91 -1.47
C ALA A 123 -5.09 -7.86 0.01
N GLU A 124 -5.93 -8.29 0.96
CA GLU A 124 -5.59 -8.38 2.39
C GLU A 124 -4.41 -9.35 2.64
N SER A 125 -4.43 -10.51 2.00
CA SER A 125 -3.36 -11.49 2.12
C SER A 125 -2.05 -11.00 1.47
N SER A 126 -2.14 -10.31 0.35
CA SER A 126 -0.99 -9.68 -0.33
C SER A 126 -0.40 -8.57 0.52
N HIS A 127 -1.25 -7.73 1.14
CA HIS A 127 -0.82 -6.71 2.09
C HIS A 127 -0.08 -7.30 3.29
N ALA A 128 -0.61 -8.37 3.88
CA ALA A 128 0.05 -9.07 4.98
C ALA A 128 1.41 -9.65 4.56
N ASN A 129 1.53 -10.14 3.32
CA ASN A 129 2.79 -10.62 2.77
C ASN A 129 3.80 -9.49 2.53
N LEU A 130 3.35 -8.36 1.99
CA LEU A 130 4.18 -7.17 1.82
C LEU A 130 4.70 -6.67 3.17
N GLN A 131 3.83 -6.55 4.16
CA GLN A 131 4.19 -6.16 5.52
C GLN A 131 5.26 -7.10 6.11
N ARG A 132 5.08 -8.41 5.98
CA ARG A 132 6.05 -9.42 6.44
C ARG A 132 7.41 -9.23 5.78
N THR A 133 7.43 -9.04 4.46
CA THR A 133 8.66 -8.85 3.68
C THR A 133 9.39 -7.56 4.06
N LEU A 134 8.65 -6.47 4.18
CA LEU A 134 9.21 -5.18 4.57
C LEU A 134 9.73 -5.19 6.01
N LEU A 135 9.03 -5.85 6.94
CA LEU A 135 9.50 -6.01 8.33
C LEU A 135 10.76 -6.89 8.41
N PHE A 136 10.88 -7.90 7.55
CA PHE A 136 12.11 -8.70 7.45
C PHE A 136 13.29 -7.83 6.99
N ASN A 137 13.10 -7.01 5.95
CA ASN A 137 14.13 -6.10 5.46
C ASN A 137 14.50 -5.04 6.51
N LEU A 138 13.51 -4.50 7.21
CA LEU A 138 13.72 -3.56 8.31
C LEU A 138 14.54 -4.19 9.45
N ARG A 139 14.22 -5.45 9.81
CA ARG A 139 14.96 -6.18 10.83
C ARG A 139 16.42 -6.41 10.40
N GLY A 140 16.64 -6.76 9.13
CA GLY A 140 17.98 -6.90 8.56
C GLY A 140 18.81 -5.60 8.68
N ALA A 141 18.21 -4.46 8.28
CA ALA A 141 18.87 -3.16 8.38
C ALA A 141 19.14 -2.73 9.84
N PHE A 142 18.21 -3.03 10.77
CA PHE A 142 18.40 -2.78 12.19
C PHE A 142 19.58 -3.58 12.76
N VAL A 143 19.64 -4.88 12.48
CA VAL A 143 20.73 -5.75 12.93
C VAL A 143 22.05 -5.34 12.29
N ALA A 144 22.07 -4.98 11.00
CA ALA A 144 23.27 -4.46 10.32
C ALA A 144 23.80 -3.18 10.98
N THR A 145 22.91 -2.30 11.44
CA THR A 145 23.31 -1.09 12.18
C THR A 145 23.92 -1.44 13.53
N LEU A 146 23.36 -2.41 14.28
CA LEU A 146 23.96 -2.88 15.54
C LEU A 146 25.32 -3.52 15.30
N GLN A 147 25.48 -4.32 14.23
CA GLN A 147 26.73 -4.93 13.83
C GLN A 147 27.78 -3.86 13.51
N ALA A 148 27.44 -2.85 12.71
CA ALA A 148 28.35 -1.77 12.36
C ALA A 148 28.80 -0.97 13.61
N LYS A 149 27.91 -0.77 14.59
CA LYS A 149 28.29 -0.18 15.90
C LYS A 149 29.31 -1.04 16.65
N ALA A 150 29.11 -2.34 16.70
CA ALA A 150 30.03 -3.26 17.37
C ALA A 150 31.40 -3.29 16.68
N VAL A 151 31.43 -3.29 15.33
CA VAL A 151 32.68 -3.23 14.55
C VAL A 151 33.41 -1.91 14.77
N LEU A 152 32.70 -0.79 14.78
CA LEU A 152 33.29 0.51 15.09
C LEU A 152 33.93 0.56 16.51
N GLN A 153 33.22 0.00 17.49
CA GLN A 153 33.78 -0.08 18.85
C GLN A 153 35.06 -0.92 18.88
N LEU A 154 35.05 -2.08 18.21
CA LEU A 154 36.22 -2.94 18.09
C LEU A 154 37.38 -2.24 17.38
N ALA A 155 37.13 -1.49 16.29
CA ALA A 155 38.17 -0.73 15.59
C ALA A 155 38.80 0.34 16.49
N LYS A 156 37.98 1.06 17.28
CA LYS A 156 38.46 2.03 18.29
C LYS A 156 39.34 1.36 19.37
N ASP A 157 38.89 0.24 19.88
CA ASP A 157 39.62 -0.49 20.91
C ASP A 157 40.98 -1.02 20.39
N ASN A 158 40.99 -1.52 19.15
CA ASN A 158 42.20 -2.00 18.47
C ASN A 158 43.18 -0.86 18.25
N LEU A 159 42.78 0.29 17.75
CA LEU A 159 43.63 1.46 17.54
C LEU A 159 44.21 1.96 18.91
N ALA A 160 43.38 2.05 19.92
CA ALA A 160 43.81 2.46 21.25
C ALA A 160 44.77 1.46 21.90
N TYR A 161 44.59 0.16 21.67
CA TYR A 161 45.55 -0.87 22.09
C TYR A 161 46.88 -0.73 21.35
N TYR A 162 46.84 -0.51 20.04
CA TYR A 162 48.05 -0.38 19.24
C TYR A 162 48.83 0.89 19.55
N ASP A 163 48.15 2.00 19.85
CA ASP A 163 48.80 3.23 20.33
C ASP A 163 49.64 2.98 21.60
N ARG A 164 49.13 2.16 22.53
CA ARG A 164 49.89 1.76 23.72
C ARG A 164 51.12 0.89 23.39
N VAL A 165 50.98 -0.02 22.41
CA VAL A 165 52.10 -0.84 21.93
C VAL A 165 53.20 0.04 21.34
N LEU A 166 52.81 1.06 20.54
CA LEU A 166 53.77 2.03 19.98
C LEU A 166 54.46 2.88 21.06
N GLU A 167 53.76 3.35 22.05
CA GLU A 167 54.34 4.10 23.17
C GLU A 167 55.42 3.27 23.91
N ILE A 168 55.13 2.00 24.21
CA ILE A 168 56.11 1.08 24.82
C ILE A 168 57.28 0.84 23.88
N SER A 169 57.03 0.68 22.58
CA SER A 169 58.10 0.42 21.61
C SER A 169 59.03 1.63 21.42
N ARG A 170 58.49 2.86 21.45
CA ARG A 170 59.28 4.09 21.44
C ARG A 170 60.20 4.19 22.66
N THR A 171 59.68 3.88 23.84
CA THR A 171 60.49 3.84 25.08
C THR A 171 61.64 2.84 24.99
N ARG A 172 61.38 1.64 24.40
CA ARG A 172 62.41 0.61 24.17
C ARG A 172 63.43 1.01 23.12
N PHE A 173 63.00 1.72 22.07
CA PHE A 173 63.89 2.28 21.06
C PHE A 173 64.85 3.34 21.69
N ASP A 174 64.30 4.26 22.49
CA ASP A 174 65.09 5.27 23.22
C ASP A 174 66.13 4.64 24.20
N ALA A 175 65.80 3.48 24.75
CA ALA A 175 66.70 2.66 25.57
C ALA A 175 67.72 1.86 24.76
N GLY A 176 67.60 1.80 23.42
CA GLY A 176 68.46 1.02 22.53
C GLY A 176 68.13 -0.45 22.41
N ASP A 177 66.96 -0.90 22.91
CA ASP A 177 66.53 -2.29 22.95
C ASP A 177 65.97 -2.80 21.62
N ILE A 178 65.52 -1.91 20.73
CA ILE A 178 64.99 -2.27 19.39
C ILE A 178 65.59 -1.39 18.30
N ALA A 179 65.61 -1.92 17.06
CA ALA A 179 66.12 -1.17 15.91
C ALA A 179 65.10 -0.18 15.37
N GLN A 180 65.58 0.90 14.71
CA GLN A 180 64.71 1.89 14.05
C GLN A 180 63.74 1.26 13.07
N ILE A 181 64.21 0.28 12.28
CA ILE A 181 63.38 -0.43 11.27
C ILE A 181 62.19 -1.12 11.92
N ASP A 182 62.30 -1.60 13.13
CA ASP A 182 61.22 -2.27 13.84
C ASP A 182 60.20 -1.26 14.35
N LEU A 183 60.64 -0.10 14.81
CA LEU A 183 59.75 1.00 15.19
C LEU A 183 59.00 1.53 13.94
N ASP A 184 59.71 1.75 12.82
CA ASP A 184 59.10 2.22 11.58
C ASP A 184 58.00 1.25 11.05
N ARG A 185 58.23 -0.07 11.19
CA ARG A 185 57.23 -1.11 10.86
C ARG A 185 56.00 -0.99 11.72
N LEU A 186 56.13 -0.75 13.01
CA LEU A 186 55.00 -0.57 13.92
C LEU A 186 54.25 0.72 13.60
N GLU A 187 54.92 1.82 13.28
CA GLU A 187 54.30 3.06 12.88
C GLU A 187 53.49 2.91 11.56
N LEU A 188 54.05 2.17 10.60
CA LEU A 188 53.35 1.87 9.37
C LEU A 188 52.10 0.99 9.63
N GLN A 189 52.20 0.00 10.53
CA GLN A 189 51.05 -0.82 10.91
C GLN A 189 49.94 -0.03 11.58
N ARG A 190 50.26 1.04 12.31
CA ARG A 190 49.25 1.92 12.91
C ARG A 190 48.33 2.59 11.88
N VAL A 191 48.90 2.94 10.71
CA VAL A 191 48.12 3.55 9.59
C VAL A 191 46.99 2.62 9.12
N GLN A 192 47.24 1.28 9.15
CA GLN A 192 46.19 0.32 8.81
C GLN A 192 45.03 0.37 9.81
N TYR A 193 45.29 0.44 11.10
CA TYR A 193 44.25 0.56 12.13
C TYR A 193 43.48 1.88 12.05
N GLU A 194 44.10 2.98 11.64
CA GLU A 194 43.41 4.24 11.34
C GLU A 194 42.49 4.11 10.14
N SER A 195 42.95 3.43 9.07
CA SER A 195 42.12 3.15 7.88
C SER A 195 40.93 2.26 8.22
N ASP A 196 41.13 1.22 9.05
CA ASP A 196 40.09 0.34 9.52
C ASP A 196 39.04 1.07 10.35
N LEU A 197 39.47 2.02 11.19
CA LEU A 197 38.55 2.88 11.96
C LEU A 197 37.68 3.74 11.02
N GLN A 198 38.28 4.42 10.06
CA GLN A 198 37.55 5.25 9.08
C GLN A 198 36.53 4.41 8.30
N ALA A 199 36.93 3.24 7.82
CA ALA A 199 36.03 2.32 7.11
C ALA A 199 34.85 1.86 7.99
N ALA A 200 35.10 1.64 9.30
CA ALA A 200 34.05 1.28 10.25
C ALA A 200 33.08 2.44 10.52
N GLU A 201 33.59 3.69 10.57
CA GLU A 201 32.76 4.90 10.71
C GLU A 201 31.83 5.07 9.49
N GLU A 202 32.38 4.99 8.28
CA GLU A 202 31.59 5.05 7.04
C GLU A 202 30.55 3.92 6.96
N SER A 203 30.90 2.72 7.38
CA SER A 203 30.00 1.57 7.40
C SER A 203 28.81 1.81 8.34
N LEU A 204 29.03 2.39 9.50
CA LEU A 204 27.97 2.75 10.44
C LEU A 204 27.05 3.84 9.88
N GLU A 205 27.61 4.88 9.27
CA GLU A 205 26.84 5.95 8.64
C GLU A 205 25.95 5.40 7.54
N ASN A 206 26.49 4.56 6.65
CA ASN A 206 25.73 3.91 5.58
C ASN A 206 24.61 3.02 6.12
N ALA A 207 24.85 2.25 7.17
CA ALA A 207 23.82 1.43 7.80
C ALA A 207 22.69 2.28 8.42
N LYS A 208 23.03 3.40 9.07
CA LYS A 208 22.05 4.35 9.59
C LYS A 208 21.22 5.01 8.47
N ILE A 209 21.84 5.39 7.34
CA ILE A 209 21.16 5.95 6.18
C ILE A 209 20.13 4.95 5.61
N GLN A 210 20.53 3.68 5.45
CA GLN A 210 19.63 2.64 4.97
C GLN A 210 18.42 2.47 5.89
N LEU A 211 18.64 2.46 7.20
CA LEU A 211 17.56 2.33 8.18
C LEU A 211 16.62 3.55 8.17
N LEU A 212 17.17 4.78 8.14
CA LEU A 212 16.40 6.02 8.02
C LEU A 212 15.57 6.05 6.72
N THR A 213 16.13 5.58 5.62
CA THR A 213 15.42 5.48 4.33
C THR A 213 14.22 4.56 4.42
N LEU A 214 14.36 3.39 5.06
CA LEU A 214 13.25 2.47 5.29
C LEU A 214 12.17 3.08 6.20
N LEU A 215 12.58 3.86 7.20
CA LEU A 215 11.67 4.57 8.11
C LEU A 215 11.00 5.79 7.47
N ASN A 216 11.40 6.20 6.26
CA ASN A 216 11.01 7.48 5.66
C ASN A 216 11.26 8.66 6.63
N ASP A 217 12.34 8.57 7.42
CA ASP A 217 12.72 9.56 8.43
C ASP A 217 13.86 10.43 7.90
N ARG A 218 13.72 11.76 8.03
CA ARG A 218 14.70 12.75 7.58
C ARG A 218 15.56 13.29 8.75
N THR A 219 15.56 12.59 9.86
CA THR A 219 16.42 12.92 10.99
C THR A 219 17.88 12.89 10.54
N ARG A 220 18.70 13.81 11.05
CA ARG A 220 20.14 13.84 10.77
C ARG A 220 20.81 12.58 11.33
N ILE A 221 21.81 12.05 10.61
CA ILE A 221 22.48 10.79 10.95
C ILE A 221 23.11 10.86 12.35
N GLU A 222 23.67 12.02 12.71
CA GLU A 222 24.31 12.25 14.01
C GLU A 222 23.29 12.21 15.16
N GLN A 223 22.01 12.48 14.88
CA GLN A 223 20.93 12.49 15.85
C GLN A 223 20.14 11.17 15.89
N PHE A 224 20.49 10.23 15.01
CA PHE A 224 19.84 8.93 14.92
C PHE A 224 20.74 7.83 15.49
N ASP A 225 20.20 7.05 16.41
CA ASP A 225 20.88 5.88 16.94
C ASP A 225 19.88 4.77 17.29
N VAL A 226 20.40 3.54 17.34
CA VAL A 226 19.63 2.34 17.70
C VAL A 226 20.33 1.57 18.80
N THR A 227 19.54 0.88 19.62
CA THR A 227 20.02 0.02 20.69
C THR A 227 19.19 -1.26 20.75
N GLY A 228 19.85 -2.33 21.15
CA GLY A 228 19.19 -3.63 21.32
C GLY A 228 20.20 -4.72 21.65
N PRO A 229 19.70 -5.91 22.02
CA PRO A 229 20.57 -7.07 22.17
C PRO A 229 21.16 -7.46 20.82
N PHE A 230 22.45 -7.81 20.84
CA PHE A 230 23.19 -8.32 19.69
C PHE A 230 23.73 -9.71 20.04
N ASP A 231 22.77 -10.60 20.35
CA ASP A 231 23.06 -11.97 20.75
C ASP A 231 22.73 -12.91 19.60
N PHE A 232 23.54 -13.94 19.43
CA PHE A 232 23.32 -15.01 18.46
C PHE A 232 22.76 -16.24 19.16
N SER A 233 21.70 -16.83 18.57
CA SER A 233 21.17 -18.12 18.96
C SER A 233 21.07 -19.03 17.75
N ASP A 234 21.62 -20.23 17.86
CA ASP A 234 21.57 -21.30 16.85
C ASP A 234 20.42 -22.29 17.08
N GLN A 235 19.61 -22.04 18.11
CA GLN A 235 18.45 -22.88 18.42
C GLN A 235 17.34 -22.65 17.38
N LEU A 236 17.34 -23.49 16.36
CA LEU A 236 16.31 -23.50 15.33
C LEU A 236 15.26 -24.58 15.65
N MET A 237 14.00 -24.24 15.40
CA MET A 237 12.88 -25.19 15.44
C MET A 237 13.09 -26.29 14.38
N PRO A 238 12.64 -27.54 14.64
CA PRO A 238 12.68 -28.62 13.66
C PRO A 238 12.02 -28.25 12.33
N ARG A 239 12.61 -28.71 11.21
CA ARG A 239 12.15 -28.38 9.85
C ARG A 239 10.65 -28.66 9.63
N ASP A 240 10.14 -29.78 10.13
CA ASP A 240 8.75 -30.19 9.92
C ASP A 240 7.77 -29.28 10.67
N GLU A 241 8.17 -28.75 11.81
CA GLU A 241 7.39 -27.77 12.57
C GLU A 241 7.38 -26.42 11.85
N PHE A 242 8.51 -25.94 11.32
CA PHE A 242 8.56 -24.76 10.45
C PHE A 242 7.65 -24.94 9.23
N ARG A 243 7.66 -26.11 8.59
CA ARG A 243 6.81 -26.40 7.45
C ARG A 243 5.33 -26.31 7.81
N LYS A 244 4.92 -26.88 8.94
CA LYS A 244 3.54 -26.85 9.41
C LYS A 244 3.09 -25.40 9.64
N ILE A 245 3.88 -24.63 10.40
CA ILE A 245 3.59 -23.22 10.68
C ILE A 245 3.52 -22.43 9.36
N ALA A 246 4.45 -22.66 8.42
CA ALA A 246 4.46 -21.98 7.14
C ALA A 246 3.19 -22.25 6.33
N LEU A 247 2.72 -23.49 6.25
CA LEU A 247 1.50 -23.85 5.53
C LEU A 247 0.26 -23.18 6.13
N ASP A 248 0.22 -23.02 7.43
CA ASP A 248 -0.94 -22.45 8.15
C ASP A 248 -0.94 -20.90 8.15
N THR A 249 0.25 -20.27 8.12
CA THR A 249 0.38 -18.83 8.40
C THR A 249 0.81 -17.99 7.21
N ARG A 250 1.46 -18.54 6.18
CA ARG A 250 2.02 -17.79 5.05
C ARG A 250 0.94 -17.00 4.29
N PRO A 251 1.02 -15.67 4.26
CA PRO A 251 0.00 -14.86 3.59
C PRO A 251 0.03 -15.01 2.06
N ASP A 252 1.20 -15.21 1.46
CA ASP A 252 1.34 -15.45 0.02
C ASP A 252 0.64 -16.75 -0.43
N LEU A 253 0.72 -17.80 0.38
CA LEU A 253 -0.03 -19.03 0.13
C LEU A 253 -1.55 -18.81 0.25
N LYS A 254 -1.99 -18.06 1.27
CA LYS A 254 -3.41 -17.70 1.44
C LYS A 254 -3.93 -16.89 0.25
N ALA A 255 -3.12 -15.94 -0.26
CA ALA A 255 -3.45 -15.17 -1.45
C ALA A 255 -3.60 -16.08 -2.69
N ALA A 256 -2.68 -17.05 -2.87
CA ALA A 256 -2.73 -17.98 -3.99
C ALA A 256 -3.98 -18.89 -3.92
N VAL A 257 -4.30 -19.45 -2.75
CA VAL A 257 -5.53 -20.24 -2.56
C VAL A 257 -6.78 -19.41 -2.84
N ALA A 258 -6.84 -18.18 -2.32
CA ALA A 258 -7.96 -17.27 -2.58
C ALA A 258 -8.07 -16.89 -4.08
N ALA A 259 -6.94 -16.85 -4.80
CA ALA A 259 -6.93 -16.61 -6.25
C ALA A 259 -7.54 -17.78 -7.03
N VAL A 260 -7.29 -19.02 -6.62
CA VAL A 260 -7.96 -20.21 -7.18
C VAL A 260 -9.47 -20.13 -6.98
N ASP A 261 -9.90 -19.86 -5.73
CA ASP A 261 -11.32 -19.73 -5.39
C ASP A 261 -12.01 -18.59 -6.17
N LYS A 262 -11.28 -17.49 -6.38
CA LYS A 262 -11.77 -16.37 -7.18
C LYS A 262 -11.91 -16.80 -8.65
N ALA A 263 -10.93 -17.51 -9.23
CA ALA A 263 -10.96 -17.96 -10.61
C ALA A 263 -12.15 -18.89 -10.88
N GLU A 264 -12.49 -19.76 -9.91
CA GLU A 264 -13.69 -20.59 -9.99
C GLU A 264 -14.98 -19.75 -10.03
N THR A 265 -15.07 -18.74 -9.14
CA THR A 265 -16.22 -17.83 -9.10
C THR A 265 -16.33 -16.99 -10.39
N ASP A 266 -15.20 -16.50 -10.90
CA ASP A 266 -15.15 -15.75 -12.16
C ASP A 266 -15.59 -16.61 -13.36
N HIS A 267 -15.26 -17.90 -13.36
CA HIS A 267 -15.76 -18.82 -14.36
C HIS A 267 -17.28 -18.99 -14.25
N LYS A 268 -17.82 -19.20 -13.05
CA LYS A 268 -19.28 -19.25 -12.82
C LYS A 268 -19.98 -17.97 -13.29
N LEU A 269 -19.39 -16.82 -13.00
CA LEU A 269 -19.88 -15.51 -13.45
C LEU A 269 -19.84 -15.39 -14.99
N ALA A 270 -18.77 -15.86 -15.63
CA ALA A 270 -18.65 -15.86 -17.09
C ALA A 270 -19.73 -16.73 -17.75
N VAL A 271 -20.07 -17.88 -17.16
CA VAL A 271 -21.19 -18.74 -17.61
C VAL A 271 -22.52 -18.01 -17.39
N ALA A 272 -22.76 -17.43 -16.23
CA ALA A 272 -23.96 -16.67 -15.93
C ALA A 272 -24.16 -15.49 -16.90
N ASN A 273 -23.07 -14.76 -17.22
CA ASN A 273 -23.07 -13.67 -18.19
C ASN A 273 -23.39 -14.14 -19.63
N GLY A 274 -23.28 -15.42 -19.95
CA GLY A 274 -23.76 -16.04 -21.17
C GLY A 274 -25.29 -16.08 -21.28
N SER A 275 -26.02 -15.91 -20.16
CA SER A 275 -27.50 -15.86 -20.17
C SER A 275 -28.03 -14.47 -20.55
N THR A 276 -29.27 -14.42 -21.04
CA THR A 276 -29.94 -13.17 -21.41
C THR A 276 -30.60 -12.51 -20.21
N ASP A 277 -30.54 -11.18 -20.15
CA ASP A 277 -31.23 -10.35 -19.17
C ASP A 277 -32.35 -9.57 -19.89
N PRO A 278 -33.60 -9.68 -19.44
CA PRO A 278 -34.71 -8.91 -20.03
C PRO A 278 -34.64 -7.46 -19.55
N THR A 279 -34.92 -6.53 -20.48
CA THR A 279 -35.20 -5.13 -20.17
C THR A 279 -36.71 -4.90 -20.17
N LEU A 280 -37.23 -4.43 -19.08
CA LEU A 280 -38.61 -4.02 -18.92
C LEU A 280 -38.71 -2.53 -19.18
N SER A 281 -39.66 -2.09 -20.04
CA SER A 281 -39.86 -0.67 -20.31
C SER A 281 -41.34 -0.33 -20.24
N ALA A 282 -41.62 0.89 -19.76
CA ALA A 282 -42.94 1.48 -19.78
C ALA A 282 -42.83 2.90 -20.31
N TRP A 283 -43.76 3.34 -21.13
CA TRP A 283 -43.77 4.68 -21.67
C TRP A 283 -45.19 5.24 -21.76
N TYR A 284 -45.28 6.55 -21.68
CA TYR A 284 -46.51 7.28 -21.97
C TYR A 284 -46.26 8.13 -23.21
N THR A 285 -47.20 8.19 -24.14
CA THR A 285 -47.09 9.05 -25.31
C THR A 285 -48.27 10.03 -25.34
N HIS A 286 -47.94 11.30 -25.45
CA HIS A 286 -48.91 12.36 -25.73
C HIS A 286 -48.78 12.76 -27.21
N ASN A 287 -49.84 12.54 -27.99
CA ASN A 287 -49.86 12.89 -29.39
C ASN A 287 -50.99 13.89 -29.66
N SER A 288 -50.63 15.14 -29.89
CA SER A 288 -51.57 16.21 -30.16
C SER A 288 -52.15 16.24 -31.58
N SER A 289 -51.72 15.30 -32.45
CA SER A 289 -52.27 15.16 -33.82
C SER A 289 -53.69 14.64 -33.77
N ASN A 290 -54.65 15.39 -34.37
CA ASN A 290 -56.06 15.05 -34.40
C ASN A 290 -56.41 13.79 -35.25
N ASN A 291 -55.41 13.15 -35.86
CA ASN A 291 -55.54 11.95 -36.68
C ASN A 291 -55.21 10.62 -35.97
N ASN A 292 -55.08 10.62 -34.65
CA ASN A 292 -54.80 9.38 -33.92
C ASN A 292 -56.13 8.66 -33.55
N PRO A 293 -56.50 7.54 -34.20
CA PRO A 293 -57.73 6.82 -33.91
C PRO A 293 -57.75 6.14 -32.53
N PHE A 294 -56.60 6.01 -31.90
CA PHE A 294 -56.45 5.38 -30.57
C PHE A 294 -56.41 6.35 -29.39
N GLY A 295 -56.65 7.64 -29.65
CA GLY A 295 -56.65 8.69 -28.62
C GLY A 295 -55.35 9.50 -28.54
N ILE A 296 -55.42 10.62 -27.84
CA ILE A 296 -54.31 11.57 -27.69
C ILE A 296 -53.24 11.05 -26.69
N ASN A 297 -53.66 10.25 -25.74
CA ASN A 297 -52.79 9.75 -24.66
C ASN A 297 -52.78 8.21 -24.72
N THR A 298 -51.56 7.63 -24.77
CA THR A 298 -51.40 6.17 -24.78
C THR A 298 -50.35 5.74 -23.77
N LEU A 299 -50.54 4.58 -23.17
CA LEU A 299 -49.60 3.91 -22.30
C LEU A 299 -49.12 2.62 -22.98
N GLY A 300 -47.79 2.44 -22.99
CA GLY A 300 -47.19 1.23 -23.54
C GLY A 300 -46.27 0.55 -22.55
N VAL A 301 -46.15 -0.76 -22.67
CA VAL A 301 -45.16 -1.57 -21.95
C VAL A 301 -44.46 -2.51 -22.91
N SER A 302 -43.18 -2.79 -22.69
CA SER A 302 -42.47 -3.79 -23.47
C SER A 302 -41.46 -4.58 -22.61
N VAL A 303 -41.17 -5.77 -23.12
CA VAL A 303 -40.09 -6.61 -22.62
C VAL A 303 -39.13 -6.86 -23.80
N SER A 304 -37.92 -6.40 -23.69
CA SER A 304 -36.85 -6.63 -24.66
C SER A 304 -35.93 -7.73 -24.16
N ILE A 305 -35.69 -8.75 -24.93
CA ILE A 305 -34.84 -9.89 -24.63
C ILE A 305 -33.77 -9.99 -25.71
N PRO A 306 -32.46 -9.73 -25.41
CA PRO A 306 -31.43 -9.89 -26.42
C PRO A 306 -31.26 -11.35 -26.82
N LEU A 307 -31.33 -11.65 -28.12
CA LEU A 307 -31.14 -12.99 -28.65
C LEU A 307 -29.64 -13.26 -28.81
N ARG A 308 -29.09 -14.11 -27.97
CA ARG A 308 -27.67 -14.48 -28.00
C ARG A 308 -27.40 -15.58 -29.02
N ILE A 309 -27.45 -15.21 -30.29
CA ILE A 309 -27.24 -16.14 -31.40
C ILE A 309 -25.75 -16.34 -31.65
N PHE A 310 -24.98 -15.27 -31.65
CA PHE A 310 -23.54 -15.27 -31.97
C PHE A 310 -22.67 -15.22 -30.74
N ASP A 311 -22.87 -14.26 -29.83
CA ASP A 311 -22.11 -14.08 -28.61
C ASP A 311 -22.89 -14.64 -27.41
N ARG A 312 -22.39 -15.76 -26.87
CA ARG A 312 -22.84 -16.43 -25.64
C ARG A 312 -21.80 -16.34 -24.53
N ASN A 313 -20.88 -15.38 -24.63
CA ASN A 313 -19.73 -15.22 -23.73
C ASN A 313 -18.73 -16.40 -23.77
N GLN A 314 -18.74 -17.20 -24.86
CA GLN A 314 -17.91 -18.43 -24.96
C GLN A 314 -16.40 -18.15 -24.85
N GLY A 315 -15.93 -17.04 -25.39
CA GLY A 315 -14.50 -16.65 -25.28
C GLY A 315 -14.05 -16.39 -23.83
N ARG A 316 -14.86 -15.65 -23.06
CA ARG A 316 -14.56 -15.41 -21.64
C ARG A 316 -14.70 -16.66 -20.79
N GLN A 317 -15.70 -17.50 -21.09
CA GLN A 317 -15.86 -18.80 -20.41
C GLN A 317 -14.60 -19.67 -20.60
N ALA A 318 -14.11 -19.80 -21.83
CA ALA A 318 -12.88 -20.54 -22.12
C ALA A 318 -11.65 -19.92 -21.42
N ALA A 319 -11.50 -18.58 -21.46
CA ALA A 319 -10.40 -17.90 -20.81
C ALA A 319 -10.39 -18.09 -19.28
N HIS A 320 -11.56 -18.03 -18.63
CA HIS A 320 -11.67 -18.27 -17.20
C HIS A 320 -11.50 -19.75 -16.83
N ALA A 321 -11.97 -20.69 -17.67
CA ALA A 321 -11.68 -22.11 -17.49
C ALA A 321 -10.18 -22.41 -17.53
N THR A 322 -9.46 -21.81 -18.49
CA THR A 322 -7.99 -21.97 -18.58
C THR A 322 -7.28 -21.42 -17.36
N ARG A 323 -7.68 -20.25 -16.85
CA ARG A 323 -7.11 -19.67 -15.62
C ARG A 323 -7.36 -20.54 -14.41
N TYR A 324 -8.55 -21.09 -14.26
CA TYR A 324 -8.90 -22.00 -13.17
C TYR A 324 -8.02 -23.27 -13.17
N HIS A 325 -7.71 -23.83 -14.34
CA HIS A 325 -6.84 -25.00 -14.46
C HIS A 325 -5.34 -24.68 -14.35
N ALA A 326 -4.94 -23.42 -14.46
CA ALA A 326 -3.53 -22.98 -14.36
C ALA A 326 -3.06 -22.70 -12.92
N HIS A 327 -3.97 -22.62 -11.98
CA HIS A 327 -3.72 -22.44 -10.55
C HIS A 327 -3.85 -23.76 -9.79
#